data_8777ef12eb2541472ab6939123d22506
#
_entry.id   8777ef12eb2541472ab6939123d22506
#
_cell.length_a   1.000
_cell.length_b   1.000
_cell.length_c   1.000
_cell.angle_alpha   90.00
_cell.angle_beta   90.00
_cell.angle_gamma   90.00
#
_symmetry.space_group_name_H-M   'P 1'
#
loop_
_entity.id
_entity.type
_entity.pdbx_description
1 polymer ?
#
loop_
_entity_poly.entity_id
_entity_poly.type
_entity_poly.pdbx_seq_one_letter_code
_entity_poly.pdbx_strand_id
1 'polypeptide(L)'
;MYDKETLDKYVLWLADYTGGPDVTCTYQQYTSKGEVPGISGNVDMNYFFGEEKEEGQVGKTAQDVLNVMRSWLGYSEANGKFRQIIDLYNSVKPLPRGYAVQYHDEWCDTTVSAAGIKAGCTELIGRECGCEQHVKIFQSMGIWIEDGTITPKPGDIILYNWDQSYQPNNGYSDHIGFVESVSGGQITCIEGNKGEAVARRVLSVGNGNIRGYASRSTVVQEQLQATQSHHRHLEEEA
;
A
#
# COMPACT_ATOMS: atom_id res chain seq x y z
N MET A 1 36.78 -2.19 25.19
CA MET A 1 35.38 -2.36 25.63
C MET A 1 34.63 -1.15 25.11
N TYR A 2 33.61 -1.34 24.26
CA TYR A 2 32.78 -0.22 23.73
C TYR A 2 31.85 0.22 24.86
N ASP A 3 31.67 1.53 24.98
CA ASP A 3 30.71 2.07 25.95
C ASP A 3 29.27 2.04 25.39
N LYS A 4 28.29 2.02 26.27
CA LYS A 4 26.88 1.90 25.90
C LYS A 4 26.41 3.10 25.06
N GLU A 5 26.90 4.29 25.37
CA GLU A 5 26.50 5.55 24.67
C GLU A 5 26.98 5.55 23.22
N THR A 6 28.09 4.87 22.94
CA THR A 6 28.56 4.65 21.56
C THR A 6 27.73 3.60 20.84
N LEU A 7 27.37 2.48 21.51
CA LEU A 7 26.57 1.42 20.91
C LEU A 7 25.13 1.84 20.61
N ASP A 8 24.53 2.66 21.46
CA ASP A 8 23.14 3.14 21.29
C ASP A 8 22.92 4.02 20.02
N LYS A 9 24.01 4.39 19.34
CA LYS A 9 23.96 5.15 18.06
C LYS A 9 23.88 4.25 16.83
N TYR A 10 24.03 2.94 16.99
CA TYR A 10 24.11 2.00 15.90
C TYR A 10 23.06 0.90 16.04
N VAL A 11 22.66 0.35 14.90
CA VAL A 11 21.91 -0.92 14.87
C VAL A 11 22.83 -2.02 15.31
N LEU A 12 22.55 -2.60 16.48
CA LEU A 12 23.38 -3.68 17.02
C LEU A 12 22.82 -5.03 16.61
N TRP A 13 23.65 -5.81 15.94
CA TRP A 13 23.39 -7.22 15.63
C TRP A 13 24.33 -8.08 16.48
N LEU A 14 23.76 -8.89 17.35
CA LEU A 14 24.49 -9.77 18.28
C LEU A 14 24.29 -11.23 17.88
N ALA A 15 25.38 -11.99 17.75
CA ALA A 15 25.31 -13.44 17.67
C ALA A 15 25.42 -14.00 19.08
N ASP A 16 24.32 -14.52 19.62
CA ASP A 16 24.24 -15.15 20.92
C ASP A 16 23.36 -16.39 20.85
N TYR A 17 23.99 -17.56 21.04
CA TYR A 17 23.36 -18.88 20.95
C TYR A 17 23.01 -19.45 22.32
N THR A 18 23.20 -18.71 23.42
CA THR A 18 23.15 -19.23 24.80
C THR A 18 21.82 -18.90 25.52
N GLY A 19 20.92 -18.15 24.91
CA GLY A 19 19.61 -17.91 25.52
C GLY A 19 19.08 -16.50 25.31
N GLY A 20 19.40 -15.51 26.08
CA GLY A 20 18.98 -14.14 25.93
C GLY A 20 20.17 -13.19 25.87
N PRO A 21 20.15 -12.11 25.11
CA PRO A 21 21.26 -11.21 25.02
C PRO A 21 21.50 -10.46 26.35
N ASP A 22 22.74 -10.42 26.80
CA ASP A 22 23.16 -9.64 27.96
C ASP A 22 23.17 -8.13 27.73
N VAL A 23 22.96 -7.73 26.46
CA VAL A 23 22.92 -6.33 26.04
C VAL A 23 21.70 -6.08 25.17
N THR A 24 21.16 -4.87 25.22
CA THR A 24 20.08 -4.48 24.29
C THR A 24 20.63 -4.48 22.88
N CYS A 25 20.00 -5.27 21.99
CA CYS A 25 20.37 -5.34 20.57
C CYS A 25 19.12 -5.22 19.70
N THR A 26 19.33 -4.84 18.45
CA THR A 26 18.25 -4.77 17.46
C THR A 26 17.98 -6.13 16.83
N TYR A 27 19.05 -6.90 16.57
CA TYR A 27 18.97 -8.27 16.06
C TYR A 27 19.80 -9.21 16.92
N GLN A 28 19.24 -10.37 17.22
CA GLN A 28 19.97 -11.47 17.84
C GLN A 28 19.95 -12.67 16.89
N GLN A 29 21.11 -13.08 16.41
CA GLN A 29 21.25 -14.37 15.74
C GLN A 29 21.25 -15.46 16.81
N TYR A 30 20.20 -16.26 16.85
CA TYR A 30 20.05 -17.32 17.86
C TYR A 30 20.49 -18.70 17.36
N THR A 31 20.65 -18.89 16.05
CA THR A 31 21.21 -20.10 15.46
C THR A 31 21.78 -19.85 14.07
N SER A 32 22.82 -20.62 13.71
CA SER A 32 23.35 -20.72 12.34
C SER A 32 22.99 -22.05 11.67
N LYS A 33 22.02 -22.78 12.23
CA LYS A 33 21.62 -24.12 11.77
C LYS A 33 20.09 -24.15 11.49
N GLY A 34 19.49 -23.01 11.17
CA GLY A 34 18.09 -22.92 10.81
C GLY A 34 17.82 -23.58 9.45
N GLU A 35 16.60 -24.06 9.27
CA GLU A 35 16.11 -24.61 8.00
C GLU A 35 14.95 -23.74 7.52
N VAL A 36 14.98 -23.39 6.22
CA VAL A 36 13.89 -22.63 5.56
C VAL A 36 13.42 -23.42 4.35
N PRO A 37 12.12 -23.67 4.22
CA PRO A 37 11.57 -24.39 3.06
C PRO A 37 11.98 -23.70 1.75
N GLY A 38 12.56 -24.49 0.83
CA GLY A 38 13.04 -24.00 -0.46
C GLY A 38 14.48 -23.50 -0.48
N ILE A 39 15.18 -23.46 0.66
CA ILE A 39 16.60 -23.14 0.74
C ILE A 39 17.38 -24.42 1.10
N SER A 40 18.41 -24.72 0.31
CA SER A 40 19.29 -25.86 0.56
C SER A 40 20.42 -25.46 1.50
N GLY A 41 20.57 -26.17 2.62
CA GLY A 41 21.60 -25.93 3.64
C GLY A 41 21.10 -25.10 4.82
N ASN A 42 21.98 -24.95 5.82
CA ASN A 42 21.68 -24.20 7.02
C ASN A 42 21.65 -22.69 6.76
N VAL A 43 20.78 -21.98 7.46
CA VAL A 43 20.66 -20.52 7.42
C VAL A 43 20.78 -19.92 8.82
N ASP A 44 21.26 -18.69 8.89
CA ASP A 44 21.26 -17.89 10.11
C ASP A 44 19.84 -17.42 10.43
N MET A 45 19.36 -17.74 11.63
CA MET A 45 18.06 -17.30 12.11
C MET A 45 18.23 -16.22 13.17
N ASN A 46 17.40 -15.18 13.09
CA ASN A 46 17.52 -14.01 13.94
C ASN A 46 16.18 -13.64 14.57
N TYR A 47 16.21 -13.19 15.83
CA TYR A 47 15.14 -12.40 16.43
C TYR A 47 15.37 -10.93 16.11
N PHE A 48 14.29 -10.21 15.87
CA PHE A 48 14.27 -8.77 15.74
C PHE A 48 13.57 -8.16 16.95
N PHE A 49 14.27 -7.30 17.71
CA PHE A 49 13.77 -6.64 18.92
C PHE A 49 13.59 -5.13 18.74
N GLY A 50 13.94 -4.59 17.58
CA GLY A 50 13.72 -3.17 17.29
C GLY A 50 12.26 -2.87 17.03
N GLU A 51 11.85 -1.62 17.23
CA GLU A 51 10.70 -1.13 16.49
C GLU A 51 11.06 -1.24 15.02
N GLU A 52 10.15 -1.78 14.16
CA GLU A 52 10.31 -1.69 12.71
C GLU A 52 10.30 -0.20 12.32
N LYS A 53 11.44 0.44 12.52
CA LYS A 53 11.78 1.62 11.74
C LYS A 53 12.15 1.05 10.39
N GLU A 54 11.30 1.29 9.38
CA GLU A 54 11.69 1.10 7.99
C GLU A 54 12.98 1.90 7.78
N GLU A 55 14.14 1.25 8.00
CA GLU A 55 15.43 1.85 7.74
C GLU A 55 15.60 1.99 6.23
N GLY A 56 15.64 3.24 5.80
CA GLY A 56 16.30 3.62 4.57
C GLY A 56 15.48 3.82 3.33
N GLN A 57 14.16 3.92 3.39
CA GLN A 57 13.43 4.66 2.37
C GLN A 57 12.95 5.99 2.94
N VAL A 58 13.82 6.97 2.90
CA VAL A 58 13.41 8.37 3.02
C VAL A 58 12.28 8.61 2.02
N GLY A 59 11.03 8.67 2.53
CA GLY A 59 9.99 9.42 1.89
C GLY A 59 9.19 8.75 0.78
N LYS A 60 8.80 7.49 0.89
CA LYS A 60 7.81 6.90 -0.05
C LYS A 60 6.65 6.31 0.72
N THR A 61 5.82 7.16 1.27
CA THR A 61 4.70 6.80 2.13
C THR A 61 3.36 7.04 1.44
N ALA A 62 2.30 6.48 1.98
CA ALA A 62 0.92 6.82 1.63
C ALA A 62 0.68 8.34 1.70
N GLN A 63 1.31 9.02 2.68
CA GLN A 63 1.21 10.47 2.84
C GLN A 63 1.82 11.25 1.67
N ASP A 64 2.91 10.75 1.06
CA ASP A 64 3.53 11.41 -0.10
C ASP A 64 2.60 11.39 -1.31
N VAL A 65 1.95 10.24 -1.56
CA VAL A 65 0.94 10.12 -2.62
C VAL A 65 -0.26 11.02 -2.34
N LEU A 66 -0.76 11.05 -1.10
CA LEU A 66 -1.87 11.93 -0.71
C LEU A 66 -1.51 13.40 -0.86
N ASN A 67 -0.28 13.80 -0.55
CA ASN A 67 0.20 15.17 -0.76
C ASN A 67 0.22 15.55 -2.25
N VAL A 68 0.61 14.61 -3.12
CA VAL A 68 0.51 14.81 -4.58
C VAL A 68 -0.95 14.99 -4.98
N MET A 69 -1.85 14.10 -4.57
CA MET A 69 -3.28 14.18 -4.90
C MET A 69 -3.90 15.49 -4.40
N ARG A 70 -3.56 15.93 -3.18
CA ARG A 70 -3.99 17.21 -2.63
C ARG A 70 -3.49 18.41 -3.46
N SER A 71 -2.27 18.34 -3.98
CA SER A 71 -1.69 19.39 -4.81
C SER A 71 -2.38 19.54 -6.18
N TRP A 72 -3.09 18.51 -6.62
CA TRP A 72 -3.84 18.51 -7.88
C TRP A 72 -5.33 18.84 -7.73
N LEU A 73 -5.83 19.00 -6.49
CA LEU A 73 -7.23 19.39 -6.30
C LEU A 73 -7.60 20.59 -7.16
N GLY A 74 -8.70 20.46 -7.92
CA GLY A 74 -9.16 21.47 -8.86
C GLY A 74 -8.46 21.43 -10.23
N TYR A 75 -7.53 20.52 -10.50
CA TYR A 75 -7.10 20.26 -11.89
C TYR A 75 -8.28 19.66 -12.62
N SER A 76 -8.62 20.23 -13.79
CA SER A 76 -9.84 19.84 -14.50
C SER A 76 -9.68 19.96 -16.01
N GLU A 77 -10.60 19.35 -16.74
CA GLU A 77 -10.70 19.53 -18.19
C GLU A 77 -10.99 20.99 -18.55
N ALA A 78 -11.89 21.63 -17.81
CA ALA A 78 -12.26 23.03 -18.03
C ALA A 78 -11.07 24.01 -17.95
N ASN A 79 -10.08 23.75 -17.04
CA ASN A 79 -8.90 24.61 -16.94
C ASN A 79 -7.66 24.04 -17.65
N GLY A 80 -7.79 22.88 -18.27
CA GLY A 80 -6.73 22.22 -19.02
C GLY A 80 -5.59 21.61 -18.17
N LYS A 81 -5.60 21.76 -16.84
CA LYS A 81 -4.50 21.30 -15.97
C LYS A 81 -4.43 19.78 -15.85
N PHE A 82 -5.53 19.07 -16.05
CA PHE A 82 -5.58 17.60 -16.07
C PHE A 82 -4.58 16.99 -17.06
N ARG A 83 -4.24 17.71 -18.14
CA ARG A 83 -3.27 17.27 -19.14
C ARG A 83 -1.89 17.01 -18.53
N GLN A 84 -1.49 17.76 -17.50
CA GLN A 84 -0.23 17.56 -16.80
C GLN A 84 -0.17 16.17 -16.14
N ILE A 85 -1.31 15.64 -15.69
CA ILE A 85 -1.42 14.31 -15.10
C ILE A 85 -1.23 13.24 -16.19
N ILE A 86 -1.93 13.40 -17.30
CA ILE A 86 -1.81 12.49 -18.45
C ILE A 86 -0.41 12.52 -19.05
N ASP A 87 0.15 13.70 -19.24
CA ASP A 87 1.51 13.87 -19.78
C ASP A 87 2.57 13.21 -18.86
N LEU A 88 2.43 13.36 -17.53
CA LEU A 88 3.30 12.71 -16.56
C LEU A 88 3.21 11.17 -16.67
N TYR A 89 2.00 10.62 -16.73
CA TYR A 89 1.80 9.18 -16.93
C TYR A 89 2.45 8.71 -18.23
N ASN A 90 2.21 9.42 -19.33
CA ASN A 90 2.72 9.07 -20.65
C ASN A 90 4.24 9.24 -20.81
N SER A 91 4.87 10.04 -19.96
CA SER A 91 6.32 10.31 -20.01
C SER A 91 7.16 9.11 -19.57
N VAL A 92 6.62 8.22 -18.74
CA VAL A 92 7.34 7.06 -18.17
C VAL A 92 7.15 5.83 -19.06
N LYS A 93 8.24 5.26 -19.55
CA LYS A 93 8.21 4.09 -20.43
C LYS A 93 8.78 2.83 -19.74
N PRO A 94 8.36 1.62 -20.16
CA PRO A 94 7.32 1.33 -21.15
C PRO A 94 5.92 1.68 -20.61
N LEU A 95 5.00 2.00 -21.51
CA LEU A 95 3.58 2.22 -21.13
C LEU A 95 2.90 0.87 -20.84
N PRO A 96 2.05 0.79 -19.82
CA PRO A 96 1.18 -0.35 -19.61
C PRO A 96 0.40 -0.67 -20.88
N ARG A 97 0.40 -1.94 -21.27
CA ARG A 97 -0.24 -2.44 -22.49
C ARG A 97 0.14 -1.68 -23.78
N GLY A 98 1.23 -0.88 -23.76
CA GLY A 98 1.67 -0.07 -24.90
C GLY A 98 0.77 1.13 -25.23
N TYR A 99 -0.21 1.45 -24.39
CA TYR A 99 -1.20 2.48 -24.67
C TYR A 99 -0.81 3.83 -24.07
N ALA A 100 -0.77 4.87 -24.90
CA ALA A 100 -0.64 6.26 -24.46
C ALA A 100 -2.03 6.87 -24.26
N VAL A 101 -2.33 7.29 -23.04
CA VAL A 101 -3.61 7.89 -22.68
C VAL A 101 -3.81 9.21 -23.43
N GLN A 102 -4.98 9.39 -24.02
CA GLN A 102 -5.35 10.58 -24.76
C GLN A 102 -6.11 11.55 -23.86
N TYR A 103 -6.18 12.84 -24.24
CA TYR A 103 -6.88 13.86 -23.43
C TYR A 103 -8.41 13.75 -23.44
N HIS A 104 -8.96 12.86 -24.23
CA HIS A 104 -10.39 12.56 -24.27
C HIS A 104 -10.75 11.21 -23.65
N ASP A 105 -9.74 10.49 -23.12
CA ASP A 105 -9.97 9.24 -22.41
C ASP A 105 -10.40 9.52 -20.96
N GLU A 106 -11.02 8.52 -20.33
CA GLU A 106 -11.22 8.52 -18.88
C GLU A 106 -9.86 8.44 -18.17
N TRP A 107 -9.60 9.33 -17.22
CA TRP A 107 -8.29 9.51 -16.62
C TRP A 107 -8.25 9.29 -15.09
N CYS A 108 -9.27 8.64 -14.52
CA CYS A 108 -9.33 8.35 -13.09
C CYS A 108 -8.14 7.48 -12.64
N ASP A 109 -7.91 6.34 -13.29
CA ASP A 109 -6.82 5.42 -12.97
C ASP A 109 -5.46 5.97 -13.42
N THR A 110 -5.43 6.70 -14.53
CA THR A 110 -4.23 7.47 -14.93
C THR A 110 -3.77 8.41 -13.83
N THR A 111 -4.71 9.04 -13.09
CA THR A 111 -4.39 9.92 -11.96
C THR A 111 -3.72 9.16 -10.81
N VAL A 112 -4.23 7.98 -10.48
CA VAL A 112 -3.63 7.11 -9.44
C VAL A 112 -2.20 6.74 -9.81
N SER A 113 -1.99 6.27 -11.02
CA SER A 113 -0.68 5.91 -11.54
C SER A 113 0.29 7.11 -11.60
N ALA A 114 -0.18 8.27 -12.08
CA ALA A 114 0.63 9.48 -12.14
C ALA A 114 0.98 10.01 -10.74
N ALA A 115 0.08 9.87 -9.76
CA ALA A 115 0.38 10.21 -8.36
C ALA A 115 1.49 9.33 -7.79
N GLY A 116 1.45 8.02 -8.07
CA GLY A 116 2.51 7.09 -7.73
C GLY A 116 3.85 7.45 -8.37
N ILE A 117 3.85 7.80 -9.66
CA ILE A 117 5.06 8.25 -10.37
C ILE A 117 5.64 9.50 -9.68
N LYS A 118 4.82 10.52 -9.45
CA LYS A 118 5.26 11.79 -8.86
C LYS A 118 5.77 11.64 -7.44
N ALA A 119 5.15 10.78 -6.65
CA ALA A 119 5.56 10.47 -5.28
C ALA A 119 6.74 9.48 -5.22
N GLY A 120 7.14 8.87 -6.33
CA GLY A 120 8.14 7.80 -6.36
C GLY A 120 7.64 6.49 -5.75
N CYS A 121 6.32 6.27 -5.72
CA CYS A 121 5.64 5.13 -5.12
C CYS A 121 5.13 4.10 -6.15
N THR A 122 5.59 4.15 -7.40
CA THR A 122 5.11 3.28 -8.49
C THR A 122 5.19 1.80 -8.13
N GLU A 123 6.24 1.36 -7.46
CA GLU A 123 6.44 -0.04 -7.05
C GLU A 123 5.47 -0.49 -5.95
N LEU A 124 4.87 0.48 -5.24
CA LEU A 124 3.94 0.22 -4.15
C LEU A 124 2.50 0.07 -4.62
N ILE A 125 2.15 0.71 -5.73
CA ILE A 125 0.77 0.78 -6.23
C ILE A 125 0.60 0.27 -7.66
N GLY A 126 1.69 0.00 -8.36
CA GLY A 126 1.64 -0.38 -9.77
C GLY A 126 1.41 0.80 -10.72
N ARG A 127 1.19 0.48 -11.98
CA ARG A 127 0.94 1.47 -13.06
C ARG A 127 -0.03 0.93 -14.08
N GLU A 128 -1.16 1.59 -14.24
CA GLU A 128 -2.20 1.24 -15.20
C GLU A 128 -3.02 2.50 -15.58
N CYS A 129 -3.89 2.37 -16.56
CA CYS A 129 -4.84 3.40 -16.98
C CYS A 129 -6.26 2.83 -17.13
N GLY A 130 -6.56 1.71 -16.49
CA GLY A 130 -7.87 1.06 -16.50
C GLY A 130 -8.12 0.37 -15.17
N CYS A 131 -9.16 0.78 -14.45
CA CYS A 131 -9.46 0.37 -13.08
C CYS A 131 -9.45 -1.15 -12.88
N GLU A 132 -10.12 -1.89 -13.75
CA GLU A 132 -10.16 -3.36 -13.65
C GLU A 132 -8.81 -4.02 -13.93
N GLN A 133 -7.98 -3.42 -14.77
CA GLN A 133 -6.62 -3.93 -15.01
C GLN A 133 -5.71 -3.63 -13.80
N HIS A 134 -5.94 -2.52 -13.13
CA HIS A 134 -5.23 -2.18 -11.90
C HIS A 134 -5.60 -3.13 -10.74
N VAL A 135 -6.86 -3.58 -10.64
CA VAL A 135 -7.26 -4.66 -9.69
C VAL A 135 -6.39 -5.89 -9.86
N LYS A 136 -6.11 -6.32 -11.09
CA LYS A 136 -5.24 -7.48 -11.36
C LYS A 136 -3.80 -7.26 -10.87
N ILE A 137 -3.30 -6.02 -10.97
CA ILE A 137 -2.00 -5.65 -10.41
C ILE A 137 -2.05 -5.77 -8.88
N PHE A 138 -3.05 -5.20 -8.21
CA PHE A 138 -3.22 -5.30 -6.77
C PHE A 138 -3.36 -6.74 -6.28
N GLN A 139 -4.07 -7.58 -7.03
CA GLN A 139 -4.17 -9.03 -6.77
C GLN A 139 -2.79 -9.70 -6.87
N SER A 140 -2.03 -9.40 -7.93
CA SER A 140 -0.69 -9.96 -8.11
C SER A 140 0.32 -9.50 -7.04
N MET A 141 0.10 -8.31 -6.48
CA MET A 141 0.88 -7.76 -5.37
C MET A 141 0.41 -8.28 -3.99
N GLY A 142 -0.70 -9.03 -3.93
CA GLY A 142 -1.27 -9.54 -2.68
C GLY A 142 -1.84 -8.45 -1.76
N ILE A 143 -2.24 -7.30 -2.30
CA ILE A 143 -2.77 -6.16 -1.52
C ILE A 143 -4.25 -5.87 -1.82
N TRP A 144 -4.89 -6.64 -2.68
CA TRP A 144 -6.30 -6.49 -3.02
C TRP A 144 -7.22 -7.12 -1.98
N ILE A 145 -8.21 -6.38 -1.53
CA ILE A 145 -9.27 -6.82 -0.61
C ILE A 145 -10.60 -6.62 -1.34
N GLU A 146 -11.24 -7.73 -1.73
CA GLU A 146 -12.56 -7.75 -2.40
C GLU A 146 -13.69 -7.67 -1.35
N ASP A 147 -13.66 -6.63 -0.53
CA ASP A 147 -14.67 -6.36 0.49
C ASP A 147 -14.85 -4.84 0.66
N GLY A 148 -15.96 -4.33 0.15
CA GLY A 148 -16.32 -2.91 0.28
C GLY A 148 -16.80 -2.52 1.68
N THR A 149 -16.98 -3.46 2.60
CA THR A 149 -17.53 -3.19 3.95
C THR A 149 -16.48 -2.90 5.00
N ILE A 150 -15.21 -3.20 4.74
CA ILE A 150 -14.13 -2.90 5.67
C ILE A 150 -13.96 -1.39 5.89
N THR A 151 -13.37 -1.02 7.01
CA THR A 151 -12.96 0.36 7.26
C THR A 151 -11.55 0.57 6.70
N PRO A 152 -11.38 1.35 5.63
CA PRO A 152 -10.07 1.57 5.03
C PRO A 152 -9.23 2.54 5.87
N LYS A 153 -7.97 2.69 5.51
CA LYS A 153 -7.02 3.63 6.11
C LYS A 153 -6.63 4.73 5.11
N PRO A 154 -6.21 5.91 5.58
CA PRO A 154 -5.65 6.93 4.71
C PRO A 154 -4.46 6.37 3.91
N GLY A 155 -4.51 6.58 2.58
CA GLY A 155 -3.56 6.05 1.63
C GLY A 155 -3.96 4.74 0.95
N ASP A 156 -4.97 4.04 1.45
CA ASP A 156 -5.55 2.92 0.72
C ASP A 156 -6.16 3.42 -0.60
N ILE A 157 -6.12 2.56 -1.61
CA ILE A 157 -6.76 2.84 -2.90
C ILE A 157 -8.14 2.19 -2.87
N ILE A 158 -9.16 2.99 -3.19
CA ILE A 158 -10.56 2.56 -3.23
C ILE A 158 -11.00 2.39 -4.67
N LEU A 159 -11.73 1.31 -4.95
CA LEU A 159 -12.33 1.05 -6.27
C LEU A 159 -13.84 0.90 -6.16
N TYR A 160 -14.49 1.35 -7.21
CA TYR A 160 -15.95 1.41 -7.30
C TYR A 160 -16.45 0.59 -8.49
N ASN A 161 -17.65 0.06 -8.33
CA ASN A 161 -18.52 -0.42 -9.39
C ASN A 161 -19.85 0.31 -9.26
N TRP A 162 -20.17 1.16 -10.22
CA TRP A 162 -21.39 1.99 -10.21
C TRP A 162 -22.64 1.24 -10.63
N ASP A 163 -22.49 0.08 -11.28
CA ASP A 163 -23.62 -0.74 -11.75
C ASP A 163 -24.33 -1.46 -10.59
N GLN A 164 -23.71 -1.48 -9.41
CA GLN A 164 -24.27 -2.11 -8.21
C GLN A 164 -24.20 -1.16 -7.02
N SER A 165 -25.31 -1.06 -6.25
CA SER A 165 -25.44 -0.17 -5.10
C SER A 165 -25.67 -0.89 -3.76
N TYR A 166 -25.30 -2.17 -3.67
CA TYR A 166 -25.42 -3.01 -2.47
C TYR A 166 -24.17 -3.89 -2.29
N GLN A 167 -23.95 -4.39 -1.08
CA GLN A 167 -22.85 -5.28 -0.75
C GLN A 167 -23.35 -6.75 -0.69
N PRO A 168 -22.51 -7.74 -0.98
CA PRO A 168 -21.15 -7.61 -1.51
C PRO A 168 -21.16 -7.12 -2.95
N ASN A 169 -20.22 -6.23 -3.28
CA ASN A 169 -20.04 -5.73 -4.64
C ASN A 169 -18.75 -6.31 -5.23
N ASN A 170 -18.88 -7.16 -6.24
CA ASN A 170 -17.77 -7.86 -6.90
C ASN A 170 -17.82 -7.71 -8.43
N GLY A 171 -18.49 -6.68 -8.90
CA GLY A 171 -18.60 -6.36 -10.33
C GLY A 171 -17.36 -5.71 -10.91
N TYR A 172 -17.45 -5.31 -12.16
CA TYR A 172 -16.37 -4.61 -12.87
C TYR A 172 -16.07 -3.26 -12.24
N SER A 173 -14.79 -2.90 -12.10
CA SER A 173 -14.40 -1.61 -11.53
C SER A 173 -14.46 -0.50 -12.57
N ASP A 174 -15.26 0.52 -12.28
CA ASP A 174 -15.52 1.68 -13.17
C ASP A 174 -14.71 2.90 -12.77
N HIS A 175 -14.32 2.99 -11.49
CA HIS A 175 -13.68 4.17 -10.94
C HIS A 175 -12.72 3.84 -9.81
N ILE A 176 -11.80 4.77 -9.51
CA ILE A 176 -10.72 4.57 -8.56
C ILE A 176 -10.31 5.91 -7.93
N GLY A 177 -9.80 5.84 -6.69
CA GLY A 177 -9.24 6.99 -5.99
C GLY A 177 -8.42 6.60 -4.78
N PHE A 178 -7.94 7.58 -4.04
CA PHE A 178 -7.24 7.38 -2.77
C PHE A 178 -8.12 7.79 -1.60
N VAL A 179 -8.12 6.98 -0.56
CA VAL A 179 -8.70 7.34 0.75
C VAL A 179 -7.84 8.43 1.37
N GLU A 180 -8.41 9.62 1.57
CA GLU A 180 -7.73 10.75 2.22
C GLU A 180 -7.87 10.69 3.74
N SER A 181 -9.06 10.35 4.22
CA SER A 181 -9.35 10.23 5.65
C SER A 181 -10.60 9.38 5.90
N VAL A 182 -10.68 8.85 7.13
CA VAL A 182 -11.88 8.16 7.64
C VAL A 182 -12.22 8.74 9.00
N SER A 183 -13.46 9.17 9.19
CA SER A 183 -13.93 9.73 10.45
C SER A 183 -15.45 9.58 10.58
N GLY A 184 -15.92 9.17 11.75
CA GLY A 184 -17.36 9.04 12.03
C GLY A 184 -18.11 8.13 11.06
N GLY A 185 -17.46 7.06 10.56
CA GLY A 185 -18.03 6.15 9.57
C GLY A 185 -18.12 6.72 8.15
N GLN A 186 -17.51 7.88 7.90
CA GLN A 186 -17.41 8.50 6.58
C GLN A 186 -16.00 8.37 6.05
N ILE A 187 -15.88 8.04 4.76
CA ILE A 187 -14.65 8.01 3.99
C ILE A 187 -14.60 9.28 3.13
N THR A 188 -13.52 10.02 3.21
CA THR A 188 -13.21 11.08 2.25
C THR A 188 -12.14 10.57 1.30
N CYS A 189 -12.42 10.60 0.00
CA CYS A 189 -11.48 10.19 -1.06
C CYS A 189 -11.08 11.40 -1.90
N ILE A 190 -9.89 11.32 -2.53
CA ILE A 190 -9.48 12.21 -3.62
C ILE A 190 -9.40 11.36 -4.90
N GLU A 191 -10.10 11.80 -5.94
CA GLU A 191 -10.27 11.06 -7.19
C GLU A 191 -9.91 11.95 -8.37
N GLY A 192 -9.26 11.37 -9.38
CA GLY A 192 -9.16 11.98 -10.69
C GLY A 192 -10.43 11.74 -11.50
N ASN A 193 -10.71 12.60 -12.44
CA ASN A 193 -11.87 12.50 -13.34
C ASN A 193 -13.23 12.39 -12.62
N LYS A 194 -13.34 12.93 -11.44
CA LYS A 194 -14.61 13.07 -10.74
C LYS A 194 -15.32 14.34 -11.20
N GLY A 195 -16.28 14.20 -12.12
CA GLY A 195 -16.89 15.34 -12.77
C GLY A 195 -15.84 16.17 -13.52
N GLU A 196 -15.02 15.50 -14.34
CA GLU A 196 -13.96 16.07 -15.17
C GLU A 196 -12.89 16.86 -14.38
N ALA A 197 -12.69 16.50 -13.09
CA ALA A 197 -11.73 17.18 -12.22
C ALA A 197 -11.08 16.23 -11.21
N VAL A 198 -9.96 16.66 -10.61
CA VAL A 198 -9.47 16.09 -9.37
C VAL A 198 -10.28 16.70 -8.23
N ALA A 199 -11.09 15.86 -7.58
CA ALA A 199 -12.03 16.32 -6.57
C ALA A 199 -12.20 15.32 -5.42
N ARG A 200 -12.77 15.80 -4.31
CA ARG A 200 -13.13 14.96 -3.17
C ARG A 200 -14.51 14.32 -3.36
N ARG A 201 -14.60 13.07 -2.90
CA ARG A 201 -15.86 12.37 -2.67
C ARG A 201 -15.97 12.03 -1.19
N VAL A 202 -17.17 12.12 -0.64
CA VAL A 202 -17.50 11.63 0.70
C VAL A 202 -18.55 10.55 0.57
N LEU A 203 -18.35 9.41 1.24
CA LEU A 203 -19.30 8.30 1.28
C LEU A 203 -19.17 7.55 2.61
N SER A 204 -20.18 6.78 2.98
CA SER A 204 -20.12 5.95 4.18
C SER A 204 -19.24 4.71 3.99
N VAL A 205 -18.61 4.24 5.06
CA VAL A 205 -18.03 2.89 5.10
C VAL A 205 -19.12 1.88 4.77
N GLY A 206 -18.80 0.90 3.93
CA GLY A 206 -19.75 -0.11 3.48
C GLY A 206 -20.74 0.38 2.41
N ASN A 207 -20.51 1.55 1.80
CA ASN A 207 -21.35 2.02 0.70
C ASN A 207 -21.43 0.97 -0.41
N GLY A 208 -22.61 0.73 -0.95
CA GLY A 208 -22.88 -0.35 -1.89
C GLY A 208 -22.12 -0.28 -3.21
N ASN A 209 -21.65 0.91 -3.61
CA ASN A 209 -20.85 1.07 -4.82
C ASN A 209 -19.36 0.76 -4.61
N ILE A 210 -18.89 0.60 -3.38
CA ILE A 210 -17.49 0.24 -3.14
C ILE A 210 -17.31 -1.24 -3.50
N ARG A 211 -16.42 -1.52 -4.44
CA ARG A 211 -16.02 -2.88 -4.76
C ARG A 211 -15.01 -3.43 -3.78
N GLY A 212 -13.99 -2.66 -3.44
CA GLY A 212 -12.93 -3.09 -2.55
C GLY A 212 -11.80 -2.09 -2.47
N TYR A 213 -10.70 -2.55 -1.88
CA TYR A 213 -9.55 -1.70 -1.58
C TYR A 213 -8.23 -2.38 -1.92
N ALA A 214 -7.25 -1.61 -2.36
CA ALA A 214 -5.86 -2.04 -2.29
C ALA A 214 -5.22 -1.43 -1.05
N SER A 215 -4.83 -2.28 -0.09
CA SER A 215 -4.30 -1.89 1.21
C SER A 215 -3.07 -2.72 1.59
N ARG A 216 -1.95 -2.05 1.84
CA ARG A 216 -0.75 -2.71 2.36
C ARG A 216 -0.78 -2.90 3.87
N SER A 217 -1.35 -1.95 4.58
CA SER A 217 -1.38 -1.97 6.05
C SER A 217 -2.29 -3.05 6.62
N THR A 218 -3.39 -3.36 5.94
CA THR A 218 -4.33 -4.40 6.37
C THR A 218 -3.76 -5.79 6.14
N VAL A 219 -3.15 -6.03 4.98
CA VAL A 219 -2.52 -7.32 4.65
C VAL A 219 -1.39 -7.66 5.61
N VAL A 220 -0.53 -6.70 5.95
CA VAL A 220 0.54 -6.89 6.94
C VAL A 220 -0.02 -7.23 8.32
N GLN A 221 -1.11 -6.59 8.76
CA GLN A 221 -1.73 -6.87 10.06
C GLN A 221 -2.37 -8.26 10.12
N GLU A 222 -3.05 -8.70 9.06
CA GLU A 222 -3.62 -10.04 8.98
C GLU A 222 -2.54 -11.13 8.99
N GLN A 223 -1.44 -10.92 8.27
CA GLN A 223 -0.30 -11.83 8.28
C GLN A 223 0.37 -11.92 9.65
N LEU A 224 0.53 -10.79 10.35
CA LEU A 224 1.06 -10.75 11.72
C LEU A 224 0.14 -11.48 12.70
N GLN A 225 -1.19 -11.28 12.61
CA GLN A 225 -2.16 -11.96 13.46
C GLN A 225 -2.19 -13.47 13.20
N ALA A 226 -2.14 -13.90 11.94
CA ALA A 226 -2.08 -15.32 11.58
C ALA A 226 -0.82 -15.99 12.13
N THR A 227 0.32 -15.31 12.04
CA THR A 227 1.59 -15.81 12.59
C THR A 227 1.54 -15.92 14.12
N GLN A 228 0.96 -14.93 14.81
CA GLN A 228 0.81 -14.92 16.26
C GLN A 228 -0.18 -15.98 16.76
N SER A 229 -1.26 -16.27 16.02
CA SER A 229 -2.22 -17.31 16.37
C SER A 229 -1.63 -18.71 16.20
N HIS A 230 -0.84 -18.90 15.15
CA HIS A 230 -0.11 -20.15 14.91
C HIS A 230 0.94 -20.43 15.99
N HIS A 231 1.63 -19.39 16.44
CA HIS A 231 2.61 -19.50 17.53
C HIS A 231 1.96 -19.89 18.85
N ARG A 232 0.81 -19.30 19.20
CA ARG A 232 0.04 -19.66 20.41
C ARG A 232 -0.44 -21.10 20.37
N HIS A 233 -0.86 -21.59 19.21
CA HIS A 233 -1.32 -22.99 19.08
C HIS A 233 -0.20 -23.98 19.28
N LEU A 234 1.00 -23.66 18.85
CA LEU A 234 2.20 -24.50 19.07
C LEU A 234 2.69 -24.49 20.53
N GLU A 235 2.45 -23.41 21.28
CA GLU A 235 2.78 -23.31 22.71
C GLU A 235 1.74 -24.04 23.59
N GLU A 236 0.50 -24.19 23.15
CA GLU A 236 -0.55 -24.94 23.86
C GLU A 236 -0.46 -26.46 23.63
N GLU A 237 0.23 -26.92 22.59
CA GLU A 237 0.43 -28.35 22.28
C GLU A 237 1.79 -28.91 22.80
N ALA A 238 2.63 -28.10 23.41
CA ALA A 238 3.96 -28.48 23.92
C ALA A 238 3.95 -28.64 25.45
#